data_0b71f9edfe1a3484d041ca9c8c5221d0
#
_entry.id   0b71f9edfe1a3484d041ca9c8c5221d0
#
_cell.length_a   1.000
_cell.length_b   1.000
_cell.length_c   1.000
_cell.angle_alpha   90.00
_cell.angle_beta   90.00
_cell.angle_gamma   90.00
#
_symmetry.space_group_name_H-M   'P 1'
#
loop_
_entity.id
_entity.type
_entity.pdbx_description
1 polymer ?
#
loop_
_entity_poly.entity_id
_entity_poly.type
_entity_poly.pdbx_seq_one_letter_code
_entity_poly.pdbx_strand_id
1 'polypeptide(L)'
;MKYENELFILNYTEKDKYYIEDFMNYLNDNSKRIMDFFNLEKLSTKITINLIEKKEEIDKIFTSIHNMPAHDFLIGFAKDSQIYYISFNELNNVPKHQNDIYELYQKTIVHEFVHSCNYEFSPLWIRCLCEGLAVYLSEQRDKNDNAFNITKDELFNGRVNYIQSFLFVKYIIENYDHDFVLNLYKSEKFAKENLDRLYDETVEYYQTKNKVK
;
A
#
# COMPACT_ATOMS: atom_id res chain seq x y z
N MET A 1 -16.61 -18.16 -6.91
CA MET A 1 -17.69 -17.62 -6.06
C MET A 1 -17.62 -16.10 -6.05
N LYS A 2 -18.64 -15.41 -5.53
CA LYS A 2 -18.69 -13.96 -5.48
C LYS A 2 -19.26 -13.51 -4.14
N TYR A 3 -18.61 -12.52 -3.49
CA TYR A 3 -19.15 -11.70 -2.42
C TYR A 3 -19.29 -10.26 -2.93
N GLU A 4 -20.34 -9.55 -2.52
CA GLU A 4 -20.53 -8.16 -2.94
C GLU A 4 -21.18 -7.34 -1.84
N ASN A 5 -20.66 -6.10 -1.63
CA ASN A 5 -21.26 -5.09 -0.77
C ASN A 5 -21.25 -3.70 -1.46
N GLU A 6 -21.35 -2.62 -0.70
CA GLU A 6 -21.37 -1.25 -1.27
C GLU A 6 -20.05 -0.86 -1.93
N LEU A 7 -18.91 -1.24 -1.36
CA LEU A 7 -17.57 -0.83 -1.80
C LEU A 7 -16.86 -1.88 -2.65
N PHE A 8 -17.14 -3.17 -2.42
CA PHE A 8 -16.32 -4.26 -2.93
C PHE A 8 -17.12 -5.31 -3.70
N ILE A 9 -16.46 -5.86 -4.71
CA ILE A 9 -16.79 -7.12 -5.36
C ILE A 9 -15.60 -8.04 -5.14
N LEU A 10 -15.78 -9.17 -4.46
CA LEU A 10 -14.72 -10.16 -4.25
C LEU A 10 -15.03 -11.41 -5.06
N ASN A 11 -14.12 -11.79 -5.95
CA ASN A 11 -14.11 -13.05 -6.66
C ASN A 11 -13.15 -14.01 -5.96
N TYR A 12 -13.64 -15.20 -5.58
CA TYR A 12 -12.90 -16.19 -4.80
C TYR A 12 -13.32 -17.62 -5.15
N THR A 13 -12.60 -18.62 -4.66
CA THR A 13 -12.92 -20.03 -4.90
C THR A 13 -13.52 -20.69 -3.66
N GLU A 14 -14.02 -21.94 -3.79
CA GLU A 14 -14.56 -22.69 -2.65
C GLU A 14 -13.51 -22.92 -1.54
N LYS A 15 -12.23 -23.00 -1.91
CA LYS A 15 -11.14 -23.18 -0.94
C LYS A 15 -10.96 -21.98 -0.01
N ASP A 16 -11.32 -20.78 -0.47
CA ASP A 16 -11.16 -19.55 0.30
C ASP A 16 -12.31 -19.29 1.25
N LYS A 17 -13.45 -19.94 1.06
CA LYS A 17 -14.72 -19.66 1.71
C LYS A 17 -14.66 -19.53 3.24
N TYR A 18 -13.79 -20.29 3.89
CA TYR A 18 -13.71 -20.35 5.35
C TYR A 18 -13.17 -19.08 6.00
N TYR A 19 -12.47 -18.21 5.28
CA TYR A 19 -11.92 -16.95 5.82
C TYR A 19 -12.51 -15.68 5.20
N ILE A 20 -13.35 -15.79 4.17
CA ILE A 20 -13.84 -14.64 3.39
C ILE A 20 -14.61 -13.64 4.24
N GLU A 21 -15.44 -14.11 5.17
CA GLU A 21 -16.22 -13.20 6.04
C GLU A 21 -15.29 -12.35 6.92
N ASP A 22 -14.33 -12.96 7.58
CA ASP A 22 -13.35 -12.26 8.41
C ASP A 22 -12.46 -11.34 7.60
N PHE A 23 -11.98 -11.80 6.43
CA PHE A 23 -11.20 -11.02 5.49
C PHE A 23 -11.93 -9.75 5.04
N MET A 24 -13.21 -9.87 4.67
CA MET A 24 -14.00 -8.74 4.22
C MET A 24 -14.41 -7.81 5.36
N ASN A 25 -14.65 -8.32 6.55
CA ASN A 25 -14.90 -7.51 7.73
C ASN A 25 -13.68 -6.64 8.05
N TYR A 26 -12.48 -7.23 8.07
CA TYR A 26 -11.24 -6.47 8.30
C TYR A 26 -11.04 -5.34 7.27
N LEU A 27 -11.27 -5.62 5.99
CA LEU A 27 -11.16 -4.61 4.93
C LEU A 27 -12.24 -3.52 5.07
N ASN A 28 -13.48 -3.88 5.38
CA ASN A 28 -14.58 -2.94 5.60
C ASN A 28 -14.31 -2.01 6.78
N ASP A 29 -13.81 -2.54 7.90
CA ASP A 29 -13.51 -1.77 9.12
C ASP A 29 -12.42 -0.71 8.87
N ASN A 30 -11.50 -1.00 7.95
CA ASN A 30 -10.44 -0.06 7.56
C ASN A 30 -10.83 0.91 6.43
N SER A 31 -11.84 0.56 5.61
CA SER A 31 -12.12 1.29 4.38
C SER A 31 -12.52 2.74 4.60
N LYS A 32 -13.38 3.01 5.61
CA LYS A 32 -13.80 4.37 5.91
C LYS A 32 -12.62 5.26 6.29
N ARG A 33 -11.74 4.82 7.16
CA ARG A 33 -10.55 5.58 7.60
C ARG A 33 -9.63 5.92 6.43
N ILE A 34 -9.47 4.99 5.48
CA ILE A 34 -8.63 5.21 4.29
C ILE A 34 -9.30 6.19 3.33
N MET A 35 -10.58 6.04 3.07
CA MET A 35 -11.33 6.97 2.22
C MET A 35 -11.36 8.38 2.82
N ASP A 36 -11.58 8.50 4.14
CA ASP A 36 -11.55 9.77 4.87
C ASP A 36 -10.18 10.47 4.75
N PHE A 37 -9.07 9.69 4.77
CA PHE A 37 -7.73 10.24 4.54
C PHE A 37 -7.61 10.95 3.20
N PHE A 38 -8.21 10.42 2.14
CA PHE A 38 -8.20 11.02 0.81
C PHE A 38 -9.35 12.02 0.56
N ASN A 39 -10.17 12.32 1.56
CA ASN A 39 -11.39 13.11 1.42
C ASN A 39 -12.37 12.53 0.36
N LEU A 40 -12.45 11.20 0.26
CA LEU A 40 -13.33 10.49 -0.64
C LEU A 40 -14.65 10.14 0.08
N GLU A 41 -15.74 10.80 -0.27
CA GLU A 41 -17.07 10.43 0.24
C GLU A 41 -17.59 9.11 -0.33
N LYS A 42 -17.20 8.81 -1.57
CA LYS A 42 -17.53 7.58 -2.29
C LYS A 42 -16.47 7.26 -3.33
N LEU A 43 -16.40 6.03 -3.76
CA LEU A 43 -15.62 5.61 -4.92
C LEU A 43 -16.44 5.78 -6.21
N SER A 44 -15.82 6.10 -7.33
CA SER A 44 -16.47 6.20 -8.64
C SER A 44 -17.04 4.85 -9.10
N THR A 45 -16.34 3.76 -8.74
CA THR A 45 -16.74 2.38 -9.00
C THR A 45 -16.40 1.49 -7.81
N LYS A 46 -17.10 0.36 -7.66
CA LYS A 46 -16.71 -0.66 -6.67
C LYS A 46 -15.33 -1.22 -6.99
N ILE A 47 -14.54 -1.44 -5.96
CA ILE A 47 -13.26 -2.14 -6.10
C ILE A 47 -13.51 -3.64 -6.27
N THR A 48 -12.99 -4.18 -7.36
CA THR A 48 -13.04 -5.63 -7.62
C THR A 48 -11.77 -6.30 -7.14
N ILE A 49 -11.90 -7.22 -6.19
CA ILE A 49 -10.81 -8.02 -5.64
C ILE A 49 -10.89 -9.42 -6.26
N ASN A 50 -9.81 -9.87 -6.86
CA ASN A 50 -9.69 -11.17 -7.46
C ASN A 50 -8.69 -12.02 -6.67
N LEU A 51 -9.16 -13.01 -5.92
CA LEU A 51 -8.28 -13.97 -5.25
C LEU A 51 -7.79 -15.01 -6.27
N ILE A 52 -6.49 -15.12 -6.40
CA ILE A 52 -5.78 -15.95 -7.36
C ILE A 52 -5.18 -17.16 -6.65
N GLU A 53 -5.48 -18.37 -7.12
CA GLU A 53 -5.05 -19.63 -6.48
C GLU A 53 -3.59 -20.02 -6.76
N LYS A 54 -2.91 -19.38 -7.74
CA LYS A 54 -1.56 -19.79 -8.16
C LYS A 54 -0.66 -18.59 -8.38
N LYS A 55 0.56 -18.68 -7.84
CA LYS A 55 1.59 -17.64 -8.00
C LYS A 55 1.88 -17.34 -9.48
N GLU A 56 1.99 -18.36 -10.33
CA GLU A 56 2.28 -18.19 -11.75
C GLU A 56 1.16 -17.44 -12.50
N GLU A 57 -0.07 -17.50 -12.00
CA GLU A 57 -1.21 -16.82 -12.59
C GLU A 57 -1.18 -15.32 -12.27
N ILE A 58 -0.98 -14.95 -11.01
CA ILE A 58 -0.86 -13.53 -10.63
C ILE A 58 0.35 -12.88 -11.32
N ASP A 59 1.48 -13.61 -11.49
CA ASP A 59 2.67 -13.13 -12.20
C ASP A 59 2.39 -12.84 -13.68
N LYS A 60 1.63 -13.71 -14.35
CA LYS A 60 1.22 -13.48 -15.74
C LYS A 60 0.31 -12.26 -15.87
N ILE A 61 -0.64 -12.10 -14.95
CA ILE A 61 -1.54 -10.95 -14.94
C ILE A 61 -0.73 -9.66 -14.72
N PHE A 62 0.16 -9.65 -13.72
CA PHE A 62 1.03 -8.51 -13.44
C PHE A 62 1.89 -8.14 -14.66
N THR A 63 2.56 -9.13 -15.25
CA THR A 63 3.41 -8.93 -16.43
C THR A 63 2.62 -8.37 -17.62
N SER A 64 1.40 -8.87 -17.82
CA SER A 64 0.52 -8.39 -18.89
C SER A 64 0.07 -6.93 -18.70
N ILE A 65 -0.19 -6.53 -17.45
CA ILE A 65 -0.67 -5.17 -17.13
C ILE A 65 0.49 -4.15 -17.12
N HIS A 66 1.64 -4.52 -16.54
CA HIS A 66 2.74 -3.60 -16.31
C HIS A 66 3.87 -3.69 -17.36
N ASN A 67 3.80 -4.68 -18.26
CA ASN A 67 4.84 -4.94 -19.28
C ASN A 67 6.25 -5.11 -18.67
N MET A 68 6.32 -5.69 -17.48
CA MET A 68 7.56 -5.97 -16.76
C MET A 68 7.41 -7.29 -15.95
N PRO A 69 8.50 -8.03 -15.68
CA PRO A 69 8.41 -9.26 -14.92
C PRO A 69 7.94 -9.01 -13.49
N ALA A 70 7.10 -9.89 -12.96
CA ALA A 70 6.70 -9.89 -11.57
C ALA A 70 7.88 -10.26 -10.66
N HIS A 71 7.87 -9.73 -9.44
CA HIS A 71 8.82 -10.14 -8.41
C HIS A 71 8.41 -11.49 -7.80
N ASP A 72 9.39 -12.33 -7.43
CA ASP A 72 9.13 -13.64 -6.82
C ASP A 72 8.24 -13.56 -5.56
N PHE A 73 8.33 -12.47 -4.84
CA PHE A 73 7.57 -12.21 -3.60
C PHE A 73 6.26 -11.43 -3.80
N LEU A 74 5.81 -11.22 -5.03
CA LEU A 74 4.53 -10.54 -5.30
C LEU A 74 3.37 -11.38 -4.79
N ILE A 75 2.54 -10.84 -3.89
CA ILE A 75 1.32 -11.46 -3.40
C ILE A 75 0.06 -10.67 -3.75
N GLY A 76 0.20 -9.43 -4.19
CA GLY A 76 -0.91 -8.58 -4.60
C GLY A 76 -0.45 -7.35 -5.33
N PHE A 77 -1.36 -6.74 -6.06
CA PHE A 77 -1.21 -5.42 -6.63
C PHE A 77 -2.56 -4.83 -7.01
N ALA A 78 -2.65 -3.51 -6.94
CA ALA A 78 -3.79 -2.75 -7.40
C ALA A 78 -3.53 -2.10 -8.75
N LYS A 79 -4.55 -2.04 -9.59
CA LYS A 79 -4.56 -1.26 -10.82
C LYS A 79 -5.96 -0.69 -11.04
N ASP A 80 -6.07 0.62 -10.98
CA ASP A 80 -7.36 1.32 -11.03
C ASP A 80 -8.31 0.78 -9.95
N SER A 81 -9.50 0.32 -10.32
CA SER A 81 -10.49 -0.31 -9.43
C SER A 81 -10.37 -1.84 -9.32
N GLN A 82 -9.22 -2.42 -9.73
CA GLN A 82 -8.98 -3.85 -9.67
C GLN A 82 -7.84 -4.15 -8.70
N ILE A 83 -8.04 -5.11 -7.80
CA ILE A 83 -7.00 -5.70 -6.97
C ILE A 83 -6.87 -7.16 -7.34
N TYR A 84 -5.66 -7.59 -7.65
CA TYR A 84 -5.30 -8.99 -7.85
C TYR A 84 -4.50 -9.43 -6.64
N TYR A 85 -4.94 -10.48 -5.97
CA TYR A 85 -4.39 -10.86 -4.68
C TYR A 85 -4.27 -12.37 -4.57
N ILE A 86 -3.14 -12.87 -4.09
CA ILE A 86 -2.94 -14.31 -3.93
C ILE A 86 -3.88 -14.85 -2.85
N SER A 87 -4.47 -16.03 -3.07
CA SER A 87 -5.25 -16.71 -2.04
C SER A 87 -4.39 -17.00 -0.81
N PHE A 88 -4.95 -16.87 0.40
CA PHE A 88 -4.23 -17.19 1.64
C PHE A 88 -3.73 -18.64 1.66
N ASN A 89 -4.47 -19.56 1.04
CA ASN A 89 -4.04 -20.95 0.91
C ASN A 89 -2.74 -21.15 0.14
N GLU A 90 -2.41 -20.21 -0.76
CA GLU A 90 -1.20 -20.25 -1.59
C GLU A 90 -0.04 -19.47 -0.98
N LEU A 91 -0.28 -18.63 0.04
CA LEU A 91 0.70 -17.70 0.57
C LEU A 91 2.02 -18.38 0.99
N ASN A 92 1.94 -19.55 1.60
CA ASN A 92 3.11 -20.32 2.03
C ASN A 92 4.00 -20.82 0.86
N ASN A 93 3.48 -20.82 -0.36
CA ASN A 93 4.22 -21.19 -1.56
C ASN A 93 4.93 -19.98 -2.21
N VAL A 94 4.68 -18.75 -1.70
CA VAL A 94 5.30 -17.53 -2.21
C VAL A 94 6.59 -17.24 -1.44
N PRO A 95 7.75 -17.07 -2.11
CA PRO A 95 9.00 -16.69 -1.45
C PRO A 95 8.84 -15.46 -0.54
N LYS A 96 9.49 -15.48 0.62
CA LYS A 96 9.43 -14.44 1.67
C LYS A 96 8.10 -14.32 2.44
N HIS A 97 7.05 -15.05 2.04
CA HIS A 97 5.74 -15.06 2.72
C HIS A 97 5.41 -16.38 3.40
N GLN A 98 6.35 -17.34 3.39
CA GLN A 98 6.15 -18.71 3.89
C GLN A 98 5.79 -18.80 5.38
N ASN A 99 6.09 -17.76 6.16
CA ASN A 99 5.76 -17.68 7.58
C ASN A 99 4.88 -16.49 7.91
N ASP A 100 4.26 -15.88 6.91
CA ASP A 100 3.37 -14.75 7.15
C ASP A 100 2.11 -15.24 7.88
N ILE A 101 1.76 -14.51 8.92
CA ILE A 101 0.52 -14.74 9.66
C ILE A 101 -0.66 -14.09 8.94
N TYR A 102 -1.83 -14.59 9.23
CA TYR A 102 -3.08 -14.11 8.62
C TYR A 102 -3.31 -12.60 8.83
N GLU A 103 -2.92 -12.05 9.98
CA GLU A 103 -3.01 -10.61 10.25
C GLU A 103 -2.18 -9.77 9.24
N LEU A 104 -0.98 -10.21 8.89
CA LEU A 104 -0.16 -9.52 7.89
C LEU A 104 -0.78 -9.63 6.50
N TYR A 105 -1.36 -10.77 6.17
CA TYR A 105 -2.14 -10.95 4.95
C TYR A 105 -3.31 -9.97 4.87
N GLN A 106 -4.09 -9.82 5.94
CA GLN A 106 -5.18 -8.84 6.02
C GLN A 106 -4.67 -7.39 5.89
N LYS A 107 -3.54 -7.05 6.52
CA LYS A 107 -2.92 -5.72 6.36
C LYS A 107 -2.48 -5.45 4.92
N THR A 108 -2.03 -6.46 4.21
CA THR A 108 -1.58 -6.29 2.82
C THR A 108 -2.74 -6.04 1.85
N ILE A 109 -3.92 -6.62 2.03
CA ILE A 109 -5.08 -6.23 1.20
C ILE A 109 -5.52 -4.78 1.48
N VAL A 110 -5.38 -4.31 2.72
CA VAL A 110 -5.62 -2.90 3.06
C VAL A 110 -4.59 -1.99 2.36
N HIS A 111 -3.33 -2.41 2.26
CA HIS A 111 -2.29 -1.71 1.49
C HIS A 111 -2.71 -1.55 0.01
N GLU A 112 -3.21 -2.60 -0.63
CA GLU A 112 -3.69 -2.53 -2.01
C GLU A 112 -4.93 -1.65 -2.15
N PHE A 113 -5.79 -1.62 -1.14
CA PHE A 113 -6.94 -0.71 -1.12
C PHE A 113 -6.51 0.76 -1.01
N VAL A 114 -5.46 1.06 -0.25
CA VAL A 114 -4.87 2.42 -0.22
C VAL A 114 -4.42 2.85 -1.62
N HIS A 115 -3.79 1.97 -2.39
CA HIS A 115 -3.43 2.26 -3.77
C HIS A 115 -4.65 2.55 -4.65
N SER A 116 -5.74 1.77 -4.50
CA SER A 116 -6.98 2.03 -5.23
C SER A 116 -7.60 3.38 -4.89
N CYS A 117 -7.61 3.77 -3.61
CA CYS A 117 -8.05 5.10 -3.19
C CYS A 117 -7.13 6.22 -3.70
N ASN A 118 -5.82 5.98 -3.74
CA ASN A 118 -4.88 6.95 -4.31
C ASN A 118 -5.11 7.15 -5.81
N TYR A 119 -5.37 6.10 -6.59
CA TYR A 119 -5.74 6.21 -8.02
C TYR A 119 -7.03 7.00 -8.23
N GLU A 120 -8.04 6.78 -7.37
CA GLU A 120 -9.29 7.54 -7.39
C GLU A 120 -9.06 9.02 -7.07
N PHE A 121 -8.21 9.31 -6.10
CA PHE A 121 -7.88 10.67 -5.66
C PHE A 121 -7.02 11.43 -6.67
N SER A 122 -5.99 10.77 -7.24
CA SER A 122 -5.04 11.41 -8.15
C SER A 122 -4.31 10.40 -9.05
N PRO A 123 -4.09 10.74 -10.33
CA PRO A 123 -3.26 9.91 -11.21
C PRO A 123 -1.76 10.01 -10.92
N LEU A 124 -1.35 10.91 -10.02
CA LEU A 124 0.06 11.12 -9.70
C LEU A 124 0.62 9.94 -8.93
N TRP A 125 1.68 9.33 -9.45
CA TRP A 125 2.37 8.21 -8.83
C TRP A 125 3.84 8.54 -8.55
N ILE A 126 4.12 8.97 -7.32
CA ILE A 126 5.48 9.10 -6.79
C ILE A 126 5.71 7.90 -5.87
N ARG A 127 6.52 6.95 -6.34
CA ARG A 127 6.63 5.61 -5.75
C ARG A 127 6.85 5.62 -4.24
N CYS A 128 7.86 6.34 -3.74
CA CYS A 128 8.14 6.36 -2.30
C CYS A 128 7.00 6.95 -1.47
N LEU A 129 6.26 7.93 -2.00
CA LEU A 129 5.08 8.47 -1.33
C LEU A 129 3.94 7.45 -1.32
N CYS A 130 3.60 6.88 -2.48
CA CYS A 130 2.47 5.95 -2.61
C CYS A 130 2.68 4.68 -1.79
N GLU A 131 3.86 4.06 -1.87
CA GLU A 131 4.20 2.87 -1.09
C GLU A 131 4.33 3.17 0.41
N GLY A 132 4.96 4.29 0.75
CA GLY A 132 5.09 4.70 2.15
C GLY A 132 3.74 4.96 2.81
N LEU A 133 2.80 5.60 2.09
CA LEU A 133 1.44 5.83 2.57
C LEU A 133 0.66 4.53 2.72
N ALA A 134 0.77 3.63 1.74
CA ALA A 134 0.10 2.34 1.79
C ALA A 134 0.57 1.51 3.00
N VAL A 135 1.88 1.48 3.28
CA VAL A 135 2.43 0.84 4.49
C VAL A 135 1.97 1.54 5.77
N TYR A 136 1.90 2.89 5.78
CA TYR A 136 1.47 3.67 6.93
C TYR A 136 -0.01 3.43 7.28
N LEU A 137 -0.89 3.56 6.29
CA LEU A 137 -2.33 3.42 6.47
C LEU A 137 -2.78 1.96 6.68
N SER A 138 -2.06 0.98 6.15
CA SER A 138 -2.34 -0.44 6.38
C SER A 138 -1.78 -0.97 7.70
N GLU A 139 -1.01 -0.17 8.43
CA GLU A 139 -0.38 -0.54 9.70
C GLU A 139 0.52 -1.80 9.59
N GLN A 140 1.17 -1.98 8.42
CA GLN A 140 2.07 -3.11 8.19
C GLN A 140 3.39 -3.02 8.96
N ARG A 141 3.72 -1.85 9.52
CA ARG A 141 4.97 -1.61 10.23
C ARG A 141 4.74 -1.08 11.62
N ASP A 142 5.68 -1.40 12.52
CA ASP A 142 5.71 -0.83 13.87
C ASP A 142 5.99 0.68 13.78
N LYS A 143 5.18 1.46 14.48
CA LYS A 143 5.38 2.91 14.60
C LYS A 143 6.68 3.29 15.35
N ASN A 144 7.34 2.32 15.97
CA ASN A 144 8.64 2.48 16.64
C ASN A 144 9.86 2.31 15.72
N ASP A 145 9.69 1.90 14.47
CA ASP A 145 10.76 1.93 13.48
C ASP A 145 11.31 3.35 13.37
N ASN A 146 12.64 3.51 13.46
CA ASN A 146 13.28 4.84 13.52
C ASN A 146 14.66 4.92 12.84
N ALA A 147 15.04 3.92 12.08
CA ALA A 147 16.32 3.91 11.37
C ALA A 147 16.18 4.38 9.91
N PHE A 148 16.10 5.72 9.72
CA PHE A 148 16.10 6.31 8.38
C PHE A 148 17.54 6.45 7.89
N ASN A 149 17.95 5.66 6.88
CA ASN A 149 19.33 5.52 6.43
C ASN A 149 19.45 5.24 4.93
N ILE A 150 18.67 5.90 4.12
CA ILE A 150 18.67 5.80 2.67
C ILE A 150 19.17 7.12 2.06
N THR A 151 19.84 7.10 0.92
CA THR A 151 20.17 8.32 0.18
C THR A 151 18.95 8.88 -0.54
N LYS A 152 18.97 10.18 -0.87
CA LYS A 152 17.91 10.85 -1.60
C LYS A 152 17.64 10.17 -2.96
N ASP A 153 18.70 9.84 -3.69
CA ASP A 153 18.58 9.19 -4.99
C ASP A 153 17.97 7.78 -4.89
N GLU A 154 18.40 7.00 -3.90
CA GLU A 154 17.80 5.67 -3.66
C GLU A 154 16.33 5.76 -3.27
N LEU A 155 15.93 6.76 -2.47
CA LEU A 155 14.53 6.93 -2.04
C LEU A 155 13.63 7.31 -3.21
N PHE A 156 14.05 8.26 -4.06
CA PHE A 156 13.19 8.81 -5.11
C PHE A 156 13.32 8.09 -6.45
N ASN A 157 14.50 7.58 -6.80
CA ASN A 157 14.80 7.00 -8.10
C ASN A 157 15.18 5.51 -8.03
N GLY A 158 15.48 4.99 -6.84
CA GLY A 158 15.87 3.61 -6.62
C GLY A 158 14.70 2.61 -6.68
N ARG A 159 15.03 1.36 -6.35
CA ARG A 159 14.00 0.34 -6.07
C ARG A 159 13.25 0.72 -4.80
N VAL A 160 11.97 0.38 -4.76
CA VAL A 160 11.16 0.65 -3.57
C VAL A 160 11.78 0.00 -2.32
N ASN A 161 11.96 0.83 -1.29
CA ASN A 161 12.31 0.39 0.05
C ASN A 161 11.15 0.74 0.97
N TYR A 162 10.28 -0.24 1.22
CA TYR A 162 9.04 -0.06 1.98
C TYR A 162 9.27 0.55 3.37
N ILE A 163 10.35 0.15 4.07
CA ILE A 163 10.66 0.68 5.40
C ILE A 163 11.04 2.17 5.32
N GLN A 164 11.93 2.53 4.39
CA GLN A 164 12.39 3.91 4.26
C GLN A 164 11.29 4.82 3.70
N SER A 165 10.48 4.32 2.77
CA SER A 165 9.31 5.02 2.27
C SER A 165 8.27 5.26 3.37
N PHE A 166 8.01 4.26 4.22
CA PHE A 166 7.16 4.38 5.39
C PHE A 166 7.67 5.45 6.37
N LEU A 167 8.97 5.42 6.72
CA LEU A 167 9.55 6.39 7.64
C LEU A 167 9.49 7.82 7.09
N PHE A 168 9.73 7.98 5.79
CA PHE A 168 9.61 9.26 5.10
C PHE A 168 8.18 9.81 5.16
N VAL A 169 7.20 9.00 4.78
CA VAL A 169 5.79 9.41 4.80
C VAL A 169 5.28 9.62 6.24
N LYS A 170 5.69 8.77 7.18
CA LYS A 170 5.38 8.94 8.61
C LYS A 170 5.86 10.30 9.12
N TYR A 171 7.11 10.68 8.82
CA TYR A 171 7.61 12.00 9.19
C TYR A 171 6.71 13.12 8.64
N ILE A 172 6.33 13.04 7.36
CA ILE A 172 5.50 14.06 6.72
C ILE A 172 4.12 14.14 7.40
N ILE A 173 3.45 13.02 7.63
CA ILE A 173 2.12 12.97 8.24
C ILE A 173 2.14 13.48 9.69
N GLU A 174 3.21 13.19 10.45
CA GLU A 174 3.34 13.60 11.86
C GLU A 174 3.72 15.09 12.05
N ASN A 175 4.27 15.75 11.01
CA ASN A 175 4.83 17.11 11.13
C ASN A 175 4.15 18.17 10.24
N TYR A 176 3.29 17.76 9.33
CA TYR A 176 2.58 18.66 8.42
C TYR A 176 1.06 18.48 8.53
N ASP A 177 0.33 19.53 8.17
CA ASP A 177 -1.13 19.43 8.13
C ASP A 177 -1.62 18.54 6.98
N HIS A 178 -2.85 18.11 7.10
CA HIS A 178 -3.46 17.16 6.16
C HIS A 178 -3.53 17.69 4.73
N ASP A 179 -3.83 18.98 4.54
CA ASP A 179 -3.92 19.60 3.22
C ASP A 179 -2.56 19.64 2.53
N PHE A 180 -1.48 19.92 3.28
CA PHE A 180 -0.11 19.82 2.76
C PHE A 180 0.20 18.40 2.30
N VAL A 181 -0.12 17.40 3.13
CA VAL A 181 0.09 15.99 2.78
C VAL A 181 -0.66 15.63 1.50
N LEU A 182 -1.96 15.94 1.40
CA LEU A 182 -2.74 15.64 0.21
C LEU A 182 -2.21 16.33 -1.06
N ASN A 183 -1.69 17.55 -0.93
CA ASN A 183 -1.12 18.28 -2.07
C ASN A 183 0.14 17.59 -2.64
N LEU A 184 0.92 16.86 -1.84
CA LEU A 184 2.04 16.04 -2.34
C LEU A 184 1.58 14.92 -3.27
N TYR A 185 0.37 14.39 -3.04
CA TYR A 185 -0.22 13.33 -3.88
C TYR A 185 -1.02 13.88 -5.07
N LYS A 186 -1.45 15.14 -5.02
CA LYS A 186 -2.33 15.74 -6.02
C LYS A 186 -1.59 16.58 -7.07
N SER A 187 -0.47 17.18 -6.70
CA SER A 187 0.24 18.12 -7.55
C SER A 187 1.71 17.73 -7.74
N GLU A 188 2.06 17.30 -8.94
CA GLU A 188 3.45 16.97 -9.30
C GLU A 188 4.40 18.16 -9.09
N LYS A 189 3.95 19.37 -9.42
CA LYS A 189 4.72 20.60 -9.21
C LYS A 189 4.99 20.80 -7.72
N PHE A 190 3.94 20.72 -6.89
CA PHE A 190 4.06 20.89 -5.45
C PHE A 190 4.98 19.84 -4.83
N ALA A 191 4.85 18.58 -5.25
CA ALA A 191 5.72 17.51 -4.80
C ALA A 191 7.19 17.81 -5.17
N LYS A 192 7.49 18.14 -6.43
CA LYS A 192 8.86 18.45 -6.88
C LYS A 192 9.48 19.62 -6.12
N GLU A 193 8.70 20.64 -5.78
CA GLU A 193 9.18 21.80 -5.01
C GLU A 193 9.49 21.49 -3.55
N ASN A 194 8.92 20.43 -2.99
CA ASN A 194 9.02 20.13 -1.55
C ASN A 194 9.82 18.88 -1.21
N LEU A 195 9.90 17.87 -2.10
CA LEU A 195 10.49 16.56 -1.76
C LEU A 195 11.93 16.64 -1.26
N ASP A 196 12.76 17.52 -1.84
CA ASP A 196 14.16 17.67 -1.43
C ASP A 196 14.28 18.18 0.00
N ARG A 197 13.51 19.22 0.34
CA ARG A 197 13.45 19.78 1.69
C ARG A 197 12.91 18.76 2.69
N LEU A 198 11.82 18.08 2.35
CA LEU A 198 11.22 17.04 3.20
C LEU A 198 12.18 15.88 3.49
N TYR A 199 13.00 15.50 2.49
CA TYR A 199 14.04 14.50 2.72
C TYR A 199 15.07 14.97 3.74
N ASP A 200 15.62 16.19 3.58
CA ASP A 200 16.64 16.73 4.47
C ASP A 200 16.12 16.86 5.92
N GLU A 201 14.87 17.34 6.08
CA GLU A 201 14.20 17.41 7.38
C GLU A 201 13.95 16.02 7.99
N THR A 202 13.59 15.02 7.19
CA THR A 202 13.41 13.63 7.65
C THR A 202 14.72 13.06 8.18
N VAL A 203 15.82 13.28 7.48
CA VAL A 203 17.17 12.86 7.92
C VAL A 203 17.50 13.48 9.28
N GLU A 204 17.33 14.80 9.44
CA GLU A 204 17.60 15.51 10.68
C GLU A 204 16.75 14.98 11.85
N TYR A 205 15.45 14.78 11.61
CA TYR A 205 14.52 14.26 12.60
C TYR A 205 14.95 12.90 13.15
N TYR A 206 15.25 11.92 12.29
CA TYR A 206 15.64 10.58 12.74
C TYR A 206 17.04 10.54 13.33
N GLN A 207 17.97 11.37 12.86
CA GLN A 207 19.29 11.50 13.46
C GLN A 207 19.22 12.06 14.89
N THR A 208 18.33 13.02 15.13
CA THR A 208 18.13 13.62 16.46
C THR A 208 17.49 12.63 17.42
N LYS A 209 16.44 11.90 16.97
CA LYS A 209 15.81 10.85 17.78
C LYS A 209 16.78 9.74 18.20
N ASN A 210 17.73 9.37 17.34
CA ASN A 210 18.71 8.32 17.63
C ASN A 210 19.82 8.75 18.58
N LYS A 211 20.07 10.07 18.78
CA LYS A 211 21.05 10.59 19.73
C LYS A 211 20.52 10.69 21.17
N VAL A 212 19.21 10.61 21.37
CA VAL A 212 18.55 10.76 22.68
C VAL A 212 18.30 9.40 23.37
N LYS A 213 18.57 8.29 22.67
CA LYS A 213 18.54 6.93 23.24
C LYS A 213 19.95 6.49 23.64
#